data_5c8934bc96c16233d4217b2bc39fe7ac
#
_entry.id   5c8934bc96c16233d4217b2bc39fe7ac
#
_cell.length_a   1.000
_cell.length_b   1.000
_cell.length_c   1.000
_cell.angle_alpha   90.00
_cell.angle_beta   90.00
_cell.angle_gamma   90.00
#
_symmetry.space_group_name_H-M   'P 1'
#
loop_
_entity.id
_entity.type
_entity.pdbx_description
1 polymer ?
#
loop_
_entity_poly.entity_id
_entity_poly.type
_entity_poly.pdbx_seq_one_letter_code
_entity_poly.pdbx_strand_id
1 'polypeptide(L)'
;MTHCYYMASKSSSSGSSATSTAAIMETDIKTDIGVKDDARKKIVETLNMRLCDEYVLYTKTRKYHWNVIGPRFHQLHEFFKEQYEALDEMVDEIAERARHLGGKSLGTLDEFVRYSSIDEDPGQNPDAQTMISNLLKDHETVIKTLRKNADEAEDLEDMATNDFFLQAVENHEKMAWMLRAHLEGKDRI
;
A
#
# COMPACT_ATOMS: atom_id res chain seq x y z
N MET A 1 1.46 30.88 33.44
CA MET A 1 0.70 29.76 32.84
C MET A 1 1.71 28.75 32.30
N THR A 2 1.82 27.67 33.04
CA THR A 2 2.91 26.69 32.92
C THR A 2 2.58 25.66 31.82
N HIS A 3 3.37 25.59 30.74
CA HIS A 3 3.23 24.58 29.71
C HIS A 3 3.83 23.28 30.23
N CYS A 4 2.99 22.26 30.37
CA CYS A 4 3.41 20.94 30.76
C CYS A 4 3.74 20.15 29.48
N TYR A 5 5.04 19.98 29.16
CA TYR A 5 5.51 19.05 28.15
C TYR A 5 5.47 17.63 28.71
N TYR A 6 4.60 16.80 28.16
CA TYR A 6 4.60 15.36 28.44
C TYR A 6 5.63 14.68 27.55
N MET A 7 6.84 14.46 28.09
CA MET A 7 7.83 13.58 27.48
C MET A 7 7.52 12.13 27.89
N ALA A 8 6.96 11.35 26.99
CA ALA A 8 6.88 9.90 27.14
C ALA A 8 8.23 9.28 26.80
N SER A 9 8.94 8.82 27.80
CA SER A 9 10.14 8.00 27.66
C SER A 9 9.75 6.61 27.13
N LYS A 10 10.12 6.28 25.89
CA LYS A 10 10.03 4.90 25.39
C LYS A 10 11.15 4.09 26.06
N SER A 11 10.79 3.22 26.99
CA SER A 11 11.68 2.18 27.49
C SER A 11 11.92 1.16 26.38
N SER A 12 13.19 0.97 26.01
CA SER A 12 13.63 -0.07 25.09
C SER A 12 13.44 -1.45 25.74
N SER A 13 12.41 -2.18 25.35
CA SER A 13 12.30 -3.62 25.56
C SER A 13 12.82 -4.35 24.32
N SER A 14 14.04 -4.86 24.40
CA SER A 14 14.60 -5.82 23.47
C SER A 14 13.90 -7.17 23.67
N GLY A 15 12.93 -7.46 22.82
CA GLY A 15 12.25 -8.75 22.82
C GLY A 15 11.32 -8.88 21.62
N SER A 16 11.64 -9.82 20.74
CA SER A 16 10.74 -10.40 19.77
C SER A 16 10.79 -9.90 18.33
N SER A 17 11.85 -10.28 17.62
CA SER A 17 11.83 -10.29 16.16
C SER A 17 11.19 -11.56 15.57
N ALA A 18 11.00 -12.62 16.36
CA ALA A 18 10.46 -13.90 15.89
C ALA A 18 8.91 -13.98 15.84
N THR A 19 8.21 -13.16 16.62
CA THR A 19 6.73 -13.20 16.68
C THR A 19 6.09 -12.49 15.50
N SER A 20 6.79 -11.57 14.83
CA SER A 20 6.24 -10.72 13.80
C SER A 20 6.10 -11.40 12.44
N THR A 21 7.05 -12.26 12.06
CA THR A 21 7.01 -12.95 10.75
C THR A 21 5.92 -14.04 10.71
N ALA A 22 5.62 -14.68 11.83
CA ALA A 22 4.58 -15.71 11.89
C ALA A 22 3.18 -15.16 11.62
N ALA A 23 2.87 -13.93 12.04
CA ALA A 23 1.57 -13.31 11.84
C ALA A 23 1.25 -13.03 10.36
N ILE A 24 2.26 -12.68 9.55
CA ILE A 24 2.09 -12.34 8.12
C ILE A 24 1.70 -13.57 7.30
N MET A 25 2.13 -14.76 7.72
CA MET A 25 1.96 -16.05 7.02
C MET A 25 0.85 -16.92 7.62
N GLU A 26 0.15 -16.44 8.65
CA GLU A 26 -0.78 -17.27 9.40
C GLU A 26 -1.98 -17.67 8.55
N THR A 27 -2.17 -18.98 8.37
CA THR A 27 -3.33 -19.58 7.71
C THR A 27 -4.15 -20.36 8.74
N ASP A 28 -5.32 -19.85 9.11
CA ASP A 28 -6.18 -20.40 10.16
C ASP A 28 -7.10 -21.49 9.67
N ILE A 29 -7.52 -21.40 8.42
CA ILE A 29 -8.58 -22.22 7.87
C ILE A 29 -7.98 -23.14 6.83
N LYS A 30 -8.16 -24.45 7.04
CA LYS A 30 -7.84 -25.42 6.00
C LYS A 30 -8.82 -25.23 4.85
N THR A 31 -8.30 -24.78 3.71
CA THR A 31 -9.08 -24.67 2.47
C THR A 31 -8.68 -25.80 1.53
N ASP A 32 -9.64 -26.33 0.79
CA ASP A 32 -9.41 -27.33 -0.28
C ASP A 32 -9.84 -26.72 -1.62
N ILE A 33 -8.96 -25.87 -2.16
CA ILE A 33 -9.22 -25.06 -3.37
C ILE A 33 -8.22 -25.36 -4.50
N GLY A 34 -7.50 -26.50 -4.40
CA GLY A 34 -6.56 -26.92 -5.42
C GLY A 34 -5.18 -26.24 -5.37
N VAL A 35 -4.93 -25.33 -4.42
CA VAL A 35 -3.63 -24.69 -4.19
C VAL A 35 -2.94 -25.37 -3.00
N LYS A 36 -1.67 -25.74 -3.15
CA LYS A 36 -0.87 -26.44 -2.12
C LYS A 36 -0.73 -25.56 -0.87
N ASP A 37 -0.70 -26.17 0.31
CA ASP A 37 -0.64 -25.47 1.60
C ASP A 37 0.56 -24.50 1.72
N ASP A 38 1.75 -24.91 1.27
CA ASP A 38 2.94 -24.07 1.32
C ASP A 38 2.87 -22.91 0.31
N ALA A 39 2.29 -23.14 -0.86
CA ALA A 39 2.01 -22.09 -1.84
C ALA A 39 1.03 -21.06 -1.28
N ARG A 40 -0.08 -21.51 -0.66
CA ARG A 40 -1.06 -20.61 -0.01
C ARG A 40 -0.43 -19.73 1.06
N LYS A 41 0.40 -20.30 1.95
CA LYS A 41 1.11 -19.53 2.98
C LYS A 41 1.98 -18.43 2.38
N LYS A 42 2.75 -18.77 1.34
CA LYS A 42 3.62 -17.83 0.65
C LYS A 42 2.84 -16.72 -0.03
N ILE A 43 1.73 -17.06 -0.69
CA ILE A 43 0.86 -16.08 -1.34
C ILE A 43 0.17 -15.17 -0.31
N VAL A 44 -0.28 -15.70 0.83
CA VAL A 44 -0.84 -14.90 1.92
C VAL A 44 0.18 -13.92 2.49
N GLU A 45 1.44 -14.33 2.67
CA GLU A 45 2.53 -13.44 3.05
C GLU A 45 2.67 -12.29 2.04
N THR A 46 2.75 -12.62 0.74
CA THR A 46 2.88 -11.65 -0.34
C THR A 46 1.71 -10.67 -0.37
N LEU A 47 0.47 -11.16 -0.25
CA LEU A 47 -0.73 -10.31 -0.18
C LEU A 47 -0.69 -9.37 1.03
N ASN A 48 -0.32 -9.84 2.21
CA ASN A 48 -0.20 -9.00 3.40
C ASN A 48 0.87 -7.91 3.25
N MET A 49 1.98 -8.20 2.59
CA MET A 49 2.99 -7.18 2.28
C MET A 49 2.43 -6.12 1.31
N ARG A 50 1.66 -6.54 0.30
CA ARG A 50 1.01 -5.58 -0.63
C ARG A 50 -0.09 -4.78 0.05
N LEU A 51 -0.89 -5.40 0.91
CA LEU A 51 -1.87 -4.70 1.75
C LEU A 51 -1.22 -3.55 2.54
N CYS A 52 -0.02 -3.78 3.10
CA CYS A 52 0.71 -2.73 3.82
C CYS A 52 1.15 -1.59 2.90
N ASP A 53 1.65 -1.89 1.69
CA ASP A 53 2.03 -0.87 0.72
C ASP A 53 0.82 -0.04 0.29
N GLU A 54 -0.30 -0.67 -0.04
CA GLU A 54 -1.52 0.01 -0.46
C GLU A 54 -2.06 0.92 0.65
N TYR A 55 -2.09 0.44 1.88
CA TYR A 55 -2.61 1.24 2.99
C TYR A 55 -1.74 2.48 3.28
N VAL A 56 -0.42 2.35 3.19
CA VAL A 56 0.50 3.50 3.33
C VAL A 56 0.32 4.48 2.17
N LEU A 57 0.23 3.99 0.93
CA LEU A 57 0.01 4.81 -0.25
C LEU A 57 -1.36 5.51 -0.22
N TYR A 58 -2.43 4.80 0.17
CA TYR A 58 -3.75 5.36 0.42
C TYR A 58 -3.68 6.51 1.44
N THR A 59 -3.04 6.29 2.57
CA THR A 59 -2.92 7.28 3.64
C THR A 59 -2.13 8.51 3.17
N LYS A 60 -1.03 8.33 2.44
CA LYS A 60 -0.24 9.42 1.86
C LYS A 60 -1.03 10.22 0.84
N THR A 61 -1.76 9.56 -0.07
CA THR A 61 -2.60 10.21 -1.09
C THR A 61 -3.70 11.03 -0.44
N ARG A 62 -4.36 10.48 0.59
CA ARG A 62 -5.40 11.17 1.35
C ARG A 62 -4.85 12.36 2.14
N LYS A 63 -3.65 12.24 2.71
CA LYS A 63 -2.94 13.37 3.34
C LYS A 63 -2.69 14.49 2.32
N TYR A 64 -2.27 14.16 1.11
CA TYR A 64 -2.02 15.16 0.05
C TYR A 64 -3.32 15.80 -0.44
N HIS A 65 -4.41 15.03 -0.57
CA HIS A 65 -5.74 15.56 -0.84
C HIS A 65 -6.15 16.66 0.17
N TRP A 66 -5.90 16.45 1.48
CA TRP A 66 -6.25 17.43 2.50
C TRP A 66 -5.36 18.69 2.48
N ASN A 67 -4.08 18.54 2.10
CA ASN A 67 -3.06 19.56 2.32
C ASN A 67 -2.55 20.23 1.03
N VAL A 68 -3.01 19.83 -0.14
CA VAL A 68 -2.65 20.51 -1.39
C VAL A 68 -3.16 21.93 -1.39
N ILE A 69 -2.32 22.87 -1.88
CA ILE A 69 -2.63 24.30 -1.99
C ILE A 69 -2.16 24.84 -3.34
N GLY A 70 -2.62 26.02 -3.70
CA GLY A 70 -2.14 26.75 -4.86
C GLY A 70 -3.18 26.91 -5.98
N PRO A 71 -2.80 27.44 -7.14
CA PRO A 71 -3.75 27.79 -8.22
C PRO A 71 -4.57 26.63 -8.76
N ARG A 72 -4.03 25.41 -8.68
CA ARG A 72 -4.71 24.16 -9.11
C ARG A 72 -5.34 23.40 -7.95
N PHE A 73 -5.60 24.05 -6.81
CA PHE A 73 -6.13 23.39 -5.60
C PHE A 73 -7.33 22.51 -5.89
N HIS A 74 -8.40 23.05 -6.50
CA HIS A 74 -9.63 22.31 -6.71
C HIS A 74 -9.40 21.06 -7.58
N GLN A 75 -8.67 21.20 -8.69
CA GLN A 75 -8.38 20.09 -9.60
C GLN A 75 -7.58 18.97 -8.92
N LEU A 76 -6.52 19.33 -8.16
CA LEU A 76 -5.67 18.34 -7.49
C LEU A 76 -6.34 17.74 -6.26
N HIS A 77 -7.16 18.51 -5.55
CA HIS A 77 -7.96 18.02 -4.44
C HIS A 77 -8.92 16.90 -4.89
N GLU A 78 -9.68 17.13 -5.97
CA GLU A 78 -10.56 16.11 -6.54
C GLU A 78 -9.76 14.95 -7.15
N PHE A 79 -8.67 15.23 -7.87
CA PHE A 79 -7.82 14.21 -8.47
C PHE A 79 -7.21 13.26 -7.43
N PHE A 80 -6.67 13.78 -6.34
CA PHE A 80 -6.16 12.94 -5.25
C PHE A 80 -7.27 12.18 -4.54
N LYS A 81 -8.50 12.75 -4.49
CA LYS A 81 -9.67 12.05 -3.97
C LYS A 81 -10.00 10.80 -4.79
N GLU A 82 -10.12 10.95 -6.11
CA GLU A 82 -10.37 9.82 -7.01
C GLU A 82 -9.32 8.71 -6.84
N GLN A 83 -8.05 9.09 -6.65
CA GLN A 83 -6.98 8.13 -6.45
C GLN A 83 -7.07 7.42 -5.09
N TYR A 84 -7.28 8.14 -3.98
CA TYR A 84 -7.36 7.45 -2.70
C TYR A 84 -8.63 6.59 -2.57
N GLU A 85 -9.73 6.95 -3.20
CA GLU A 85 -10.94 6.12 -3.22
C GLU A 85 -10.70 4.80 -3.98
N ALA A 86 -9.97 4.83 -5.09
CA ALA A 86 -9.57 3.61 -5.81
C ALA A 86 -8.57 2.76 -5.00
N LEU A 87 -7.65 3.38 -4.25
CA LEU A 87 -6.73 2.67 -3.36
C LEU A 87 -7.45 2.03 -2.17
N ASP A 88 -8.51 2.65 -1.64
CA ASP A 88 -9.33 2.12 -0.54
C ASP A 88 -10.04 0.82 -0.96
N GLU A 89 -10.59 0.78 -2.19
CA GLU A 89 -11.15 -0.45 -2.78
C GLU A 89 -10.08 -1.54 -2.92
N MET A 90 -8.89 -1.21 -3.41
CA MET A 90 -7.80 -2.18 -3.56
C MET A 90 -7.30 -2.73 -2.21
N VAL A 91 -7.25 -1.91 -1.17
CA VAL A 91 -6.93 -2.34 0.20
C VAL A 91 -7.88 -3.44 0.66
N ASP A 92 -9.19 -3.25 0.46
CA ASP A 92 -10.21 -4.24 0.84
C ASP A 92 -10.08 -5.52 0.02
N GLU A 93 -9.97 -5.40 -1.29
CA GLU A 93 -9.83 -6.54 -2.21
C GLU A 93 -8.59 -7.41 -1.89
N ILE A 94 -7.44 -6.80 -1.58
CA ILE A 94 -6.21 -7.52 -1.20
C ILE A 94 -6.41 -8.25 0.13
N ALA A 95 -7.00 -7.58 1.11
CA ALA A 95 -7.27 -8.17 2.43
C ALA A 95 -8.23 -9.37 2.30
N GLU A 96 -9.29 -9.23 1.51
CA GLU A 96 -10.24 -10.30 1.24
C GLU A 96 -9.60 -11.46 0.44
N ARG A 97 -8.73 -11.16 -0.55
CA ARG A 97 -8.02 -12.20 -1.29
C ARG A 97 -7.17 -13.07 -0.37
N ALA A 98 -6.46 -12.47 0.61
CA ALA A 98 -5.73 -13.24 1.63
C ALA A 98 -6.69 -14.13 2.45
N ARG A 99 -7.90 -13.65 2.77
CA ARG A 99 -8.95 -14.43 3.46
C ARG A 99 -9.48 -15.58 2.60
N HIS A 100 -9.67 -15.39 1.31
CA HIS A 100 -10.08 -16.45 0.38
C HIS A 100 -9.09 -17.63 0.38
N LEU A 101 -7.81 -17.37 0.58
CA LEU A 101 -6.77 -18.38 0.70
C LEU A 101 -6.67 -19.01 2.11
N GLY A 102 -7.55 -18.64 3.03
CA GLY A 102 -7.55 -19.12 4.43
C GLY A 102 -6.52 -18.42 5.31
N GLY A 103 -5.91 -17.34 4.84
CA GLY A 103 -4.97 -16.52 5.60
C GLY A 103 -5.64 -15.53 6.54
N LYS A 104 -4.86 -14.88 7.41
CA LYS A 104 -5.25 -13.69 8.15
C LYS A 104 -4.75 -12.45 7.44
N SER A 105 -5.55 -11.41 7.37
CA SER A 105 -5.13 -10.10 6.89
C SER A 105 -4.55 -9.29 8.04
N LEU A 106 -3.44 -8.59 7.80
CA LEU A 106 -2.94 -7.56 8.71
C LEU A 106 -3.94 -6.40 8.77
N GLY A 107 -4.02 -5.70 9.92
CA GLY A 107 -5.06 -4.70 10.10
C GLY A 107 -4.76 -3.60 11.12
N THR A 108 -3.50 -3.44 11.52
CA THR A 108 -3.10 -2.37 12.45
C THR A 108 -2.16 -1.37 11.79
N LEU A 109 -2.23 -0.10 12.21
CA LEU A 109 -1.34 0.94 11.69
C LEU A 109 0.15 0.63 11.90
N ASP A 110 0.50 -0.02 13.04
CA ASP A 110 1.87 -0.43 13.33
C ASP A 110 2.36 -1.50 12.34
N GLU A 111 1.50 -2.46 11.98
CA GLU A 111 1.79 -3.49 10.98
C GLU A 111 1.95 -2.86 9.59
N PHE A 112 1.05 -1.98 9.18
CA PHE A 112 1.12 -1.33 7.89
C PHE A 112 2.43 -0.55 7.70
N VAL A 113 2.81 0.28 8.66
CA VAL A 113 4.07 1.03 8.60
C VAL A 113 5.30 0.12 8.68
N ARG A 114 5.22 -0.96 9.46
CA ARG A 114 6.35 -1.87 9.66
C ARG A 114 6.70 -2.70 8.42
N TYR A 115 5.68 -3.13 7.68
CA TYR A 115 5.86 -4.06 6.56
C TYR A 115 5.73 -3.42 5.18
N SER A 116 5.36 -2.16 5.10
CA SER A 116 5.33 -1.42 3.84
C SER A 116 6.74 -1.16 3.30
N SER A 117 6.87 -1.25 1.99
CA SER A 117 8.04 -0.79 1.22
C SER A 117 7.91 0.69 0.78
N ILE A 118 6.77 1.31 1.05
CA ILE A 118 6.51 2.72 0.76
C ILE A 118 6.85 3.57 1.98
N ASP A 119 7.69 4.57 1.79
CA ASP A 119 8.09 5.50 2.84
C ASP A 119 6.97 6.50 3.14
N GLU A 120 6.68 6.75 4.42
CA GLU A 120 5.89 7.90 4.84
C GLU A 120 6.73 9.19 4.85
N ASP A 121 6.05 10.34 4.84
CA ASP A 121 6.66 11.66 4.99
C ASP A 121 6.08 12.45 6.18
N PRO A 122 6.24 11.96 7.44
CA PRO A 122 5.61 12.55 8.62
C PRO A 122 6.05 14.00 8.82
N GLY A 123 5.07 14.88 9.10
CA GLY A 123 5.31 16.31 9.33
C GLY A 123 5.67 17.11 8.06
N GLN A 124 5.73 16.50 6.90
CA GLN A 124 6.03 17.16 5.63
C GLN A 124 4.74 17.49 4.88
N ASN A 125 4.63 18.72 4.38
CA ASN A 125 3.59 19.14 3.44
C ASN A 125 4.28 19.80 2.25
N PRO A 126 4.78 19.02 1.29
CA PRO A 126 5.48 19.56 0.13
C PRO A 126 4.54 20.35 -0.80
N ASP A 127 5.09 21.06 -1.77
CA ASP A 127 4.29 21.70 -2.81
C ASP A 127 3.57 20.68 -3.71
N ALA A 128 2.58 21.13 -4.46
CA ALA A 128 1.73 20.28 -5.28
C ALA A 128 2.51 19.46 -6.33
N GLN A 129 3.57 20.02 -6.90
CA GLN A 129 4.40 19.31 -7.89
C GLN A 129 5.19 18.18 -7.23
N THR A 130 5.73 18.43 -6.06
CA THR A 130 6.43 17.42 -5.25
C THR A 130 5.47 16.33 -4.78
N MET A 131 4.24 16.67 -4.36
CA MET A 131 3.21 15.68 -4.02
C MET A 131 2.95 14.72 -5.19
N ILE A 132 2.72 15.25 -6.39
CA ILE A 132 2.49 14.46 -7.62
C ILE A 132 3.71 13.57 -7.93
N SER A 133 4.92 14.11 -7.83
CA SER A 133 6.16 13.37 -8.10
C SER A 133 6.39 12.23 -7.10
N ASN A 134 6.09 12.45 -5.83
CA ASN A 134 6.19 11.44 -4.78
C ASN A 134 5.22 10.29 -5.03
N LEU A 135 3.93 10.60 -5.28
CA LEU A 135 2.93 9.58 -5.58
C LEU A 135 3.28 8.80 -6.85
N LEU A 136 3.74 9.47 -7.91
CA LEU A 136 4.20 8.78 -9.12
C LEU A 136 5.31 7.77 -8.83
N LYS A 137 6.33 8.17 -8.06
CA LYS A 137 7.42 7.27 -7.65
C LYS A 137 6.90 6.08 -6.85
N ASP A 138 5.97 6.32 -5.94
CA ASP A 138 5.39 5.26 -5.10
C ASP A 138 4.59 4.27 -5.94
N HIS A 139 3.71 4.74 -6.83
CA HIS A 139 2.98 3.88 -7.78
C HIS A 139 3.94 3.06 -8.66
N GLU A 140 5.01 3.67 -9.20
CA GLU A 140 6.00 2.95 -10.00
C GLU A 140 6.75 1.89 -9.19
N THR A 141 6.92 2.09 -7.89
CA THR A 141 7.50 1.09 -6.97
C THR A 141 6.54 -0.07 -6.77
N VAL A 142 5.28 0.22 -6.50
CA VAL A 142 4.21 -0.79 -6.37
C VAL A 142 4.06 -1.61 -7.65
N ILE A 143 3.98 -0.98 -8.82
CA ILE A 143 3.89 -1.65 -10.12
C ILE A 143 5.01 -2.67 -10.30
N LYS A 144 6.26 -2.28 -10.03
CA LYS A 144 7.43 -3.17 -10.18
C LYS A 144 7.35 -4.37 -9.24
N THR A 145 6.79 -4.18 -8.05
CA THR A 145 6.64 -5.23 -7.05
C THR A 145 5.48 -6.15 -7.39
N LEU A 146 4.33 -5.60 -7.78
CA LEU A 146 3.16 -6.39 -8.19
C LEU A 146 3.46 -7.29 -9.39
N ARG A 147 4.26 -6.83 -10.39
CA ARG A 147 4.69 -7.67 -11.50
C ARG A 147 5.47 -8.90 -11.04
N LYS A 148 6.41 -8.73 -10.11
CA LYS A 148 7.16 -9.85 -9.52
C LYS A 148 6.25 -10.80 -8.73
N ASN A 149 5.25 -10.25 -8.04
CA ASN A 149 4.30 -11.05 -7.28
C ASN A 149 3.32 -11.81 -8.20
N ALA A 150 2.98 -11.26 -9.36
CA ALA A 150 2.22 -11.98 -10.38
C ALA A 150 3.03 -13.19 -10.90
N ASP A 151 4.29 -12.99 -11.27
CA ASP A 151 5.18 -14.08 -11.69
C ASP A 151 5.31 -15.17 -10.58
N GLU A 152 5.47 -14.74 -9.31
CA GLU A 152 5.56 -15.65 -8.17
C GLU A 152 4.25 -16.45 -7.95
N ALA A 153 3.09 -15.83 -8.13
CA ALA A 153 1.80 -16.51 -8.02
C ALA A 153 1.59 -17.54 -9.13
N GLU A 154 2.05 -17.25 -10.36
CA GLU A 154 2.07 -18.21 -11.48
C GLU A 154 2.95 -19.41 -11.17
N ASP A 155 4.18 -19.19 -10.69
CA ASP A 155 5.13 -20.25 -10.29
C ASP A 155 4.56 -21.14 -9.16
N LEU A 156 3.70 -20.57 -8.30
CA LEU A 156 3.00 -21.28 -7.23
C LEU A 156 1.67 -21.93 -7.67
N GLU A 157 1.36 -21.91 -8.97
CA GLU A 157 0.16 -22.50 -9.56
C GLU A 157 -1.16 -21.87 -9.09
N ASP A 158 -1.14 -20.62 -8.57
CA ASP A 158 -2.34 -19.85 -8.22
C ASP A 158 -2.64 -18.78 -9.27
N MET A 159 -3.25 -19.21 -10.37
CA MET A 159 -3.62 -18.35 -11.50
C MET A 159 -4.62 -17.25 -11.11
N ALA A 160 -5.46 -17.49 -10.10
CA ALA A 160 -6.43 -16.50 -9.66
C ALA A 160 -5.76 -15.34 -8.90
N THR A 161 -4.69 -15.61 -8.12
CA THR A 161 -3.90 -14.53 -7.52
C THR A 161 -2.96 -13.87 -8.53
N ASN A 162 -2.44 -14.60 -9.52
CA ASN A 162 -1.70 -14.01 -10.64
C ASN A 162 -2.58 -12.97 -11.36
N ASP A 163 -3.79 -13.35 -11.79
CA ASP A 163 -4.75 -12.44 -12.44
C ASP A 163 -5.09 -11.23 -11.58
N PHE A 164 -5.32 -11.44 -10.29
CA PHE A 164 -5.56 -10.40 -9.31
C PHE A 164 -4.42 -9.36 -9.25
N PHE A 165 -3.16 -9.82 -9.20
CA PHE A 165 -2.00 -8.91 -9.23
C PHE A 165 -1.85 -8.19 -10.57
N LEU A 166 -2.18 -8.83 -11.70
CA LEU A 166 -2.14 -8.18 -13.01
C LEU A 166 -3.20 -7.06 -13.12
N GLN A 167 -4.39 -7.27 -12.58
CA GLN A 167 -5.42 -6.21 -12.50
C GLN A 167 -4.95 -5.04 -11.63
N ALA A 168 -4.33 -5.32 -10.48
CA ALA A 168 -3.74 -4.29 -9.63
C ALA A 168 -2.65 -3.50 -10.38
N VAL A 169 -1.79 -4.16 -11.16
CA VAL A 169 -0.80 -3.49 -12.04
C VAL A 169 -1.49 -2.50 -12.98
N GLU A 170 -2.54 -2.92 -13.69
CA GLU A 170 -3.27 -2.04 -14.63
C GLU A 170 -3.84 -0.81 -13.94
N ASN A 171 -4.41 -0.97 -12.76
CA ASN A 171 -4.96 0.13 -11.95
C ASN A 171 -3.85 1.13 -11.56
N HIS A 172 -2.72 0.64 -11.04
CA HIS A 172 -1.58 1.50 -10.71
C HIS A 172 -0.94 2.16 -11.93
N GLU A 173 -0.83 1.47 -13.06
CA GLU A 173 -0.33 2.05 -14.31
C GLU A 173 -1.21 3.21 -14.79
N LYS A 174 -2.54 3.08 -14.68
CA LYS A 174 -3.48 4.16 -14.98
C LYS A 174 -3.27 5.36 -14.05
N MET A 175 -3.17 5.15 -12.74
CA MET A 175 -2.91 6.21 -11.77
C MET A 175 -1.56 6.88 -12.01
N ALA A 176 -0.50 6.11 -12.23
CA ALA A 176 0.82 6.62 -12.55
C ALA A 176 0.86 7.41 -13.86
N TRP A 177 0.14 6.96 -14.90
CA TRP A 177 -0.01 7.72 -16.14
C TRP A 177 -0.65 9.09 -15.92
N MET A 178 -1.75 9.13 -15.15
CA MET A 178 -2.44 10.39 -14.83
C MET A 178 -1.54 11.34 -14.02
N LEU A 179 -0.80 10.85 -13.04
CA LEU A 179 0.18 11.62 -12.28
C LEU A 179 1.30 12.17 -13.18
N ARG A 180 1.85 11.34 -14.07
CA ARG A 180 2.91 11.74 -15.02
C ARG A 180 2.43 12.84 -15.96
N ALA A 181 1.18 12.75 -16.46
CA ALA A 181 0.59 13.78 -17.31
C ALA A 181 0.54 15.16 -16.66
N HIS A 182 0.40 15.25 -15.33
CA HIS A 182 0.51 16.51 -14.58
C HIS A 182 1.94 17.08 -14.55
N LEU A 183 2.97 16.27 -14.77
CA LEU A 183 4.39 16.67 -14.73
C LEU A 183 4.96 17.00 -16.11
N GLU A 184 4.38 16.47 -17.19
CA GLU A 184 4.91 16.57 -18.56
C GLU A 184 4.54 17.88 -19.28
N GLY A 185 3.61 18.67 -18.77
CA GLY A 185 3.17 19.92 -19.39
C GLY A 185 4.25 21.03 -19.34
N LYS A 186 4.36 21.84 -20.43
CA LYS A 186 5.25 23.02 -20.46
C LYS A 186 4.78 24.14 -19.53
N ASP A 187 3.53 24.14 -19.14
CA ASP A 187 2.94 25.10 -18.21
C ASP A 187 3.19 24.67 -16.76
N ARG A 188 4.47 24.73 -16.38
CA ARG A 188 4.85 24.71 -14.97
C ARG A 188 4.43 26.04 -14.38
N ILE A 189 3.25 26.08 -13.81
CA ILE A 189 2.74 27.23 -13.06
C ILE A 189 3.35 27.23 -11.66
#